data_2a8f8de00685096305641d0f14bcce01
#
_entry.id   2a8f8de00685096305641d0f14bcce01
#
_cell.length_a   1.000
_cell.length_b   1.000
_cell.length_c   1.000
_cell.angle_alpha   90.00
_cell.angle_beta   90.00
_cell.angle_gamma   90.00
#
_symmetry.space_group_name_H-M   'P 1'
#
loop_
_entity.id
_entity.type
_entity.pdbx_description
1 polymer ?
#
loop_
_entity_poly.entity_id
_entity_poly.type
_entity_poly.pdbx_seq_one_letter_code
_entity_poly.pdbx_strand_id
1 'polypeptide(L)'
;RSETGKRLLTLPNLLACLIILLGVSLIGYFILFPAWGYFHSDCTDTILWAQAGYDAGGLFNADFTYACLLPFGGQLLMQPFIGLFGVSTTTHAIGMLLFLALFVTAAVCFCRSMKWSMSWAAIMVTALLLLLSSSEKLREIFWGHIIYYSLGILFLLVGLALAFSTLNAMEAPGGLFTR
;
A
#
# COMPACT_ATOMS: atom_id res chain seq x y z
N ARG A 1 -10.51 17.49 28.63
CA ARG A 1 -10.10 17.65 27.19
C ARG A 1 -8.73 17.04 27.03
N SER A 2 -8.69 15.99 26.22
CA SER A 2 -7.67 14.98 26.05
C SER A 2 -6.26 15.57 25.78
N GLU A 3 -5.28 15.19 26.57
CA GLU A 3 -3.85 15.43 26.33
C GLU A 3 -3.32 14.75 25.06
N THR A 4 -4.06 13.80 24.50
CA THR A 4 -3.72 13.05 23.29
C THR A 4 -3.63 13.95 22.05
N GLY A 5 -4.44 15.00 21.96
CA GLY A 5 -4.42 15.93 20.81
C GLY A 5 -3.19 16.84 20.76
N LYS A 6 -2.55 17.14 21.88
CA LYS A 6 -1.37 18.02 21.94
C LYS A 6 -0.06 17.32 21.54
N ARG A 7 -0.01 15.97 21.60
CA ARG A 7 1.19 15.19 21.24
C ARG A 7 1.40 15.00 19.73
N LEU A 8 0.35 15.16 18.93
CA LEU A 8 0.43 14.97 17.47
C LEU A 8 1.12 16.14 16.74
N LEU A 9 1.10 17.36 17.29
CA LEU A 9 1.64 18.57 16.66
C LEU A 9 3.03 18.96 17.19
N THR A 10 3.87 18.00 17.53
CA THR A 10 5.27 18.30 17.84
C THR A 10 6.08 18.49 16.56
N LEU A 11 7.08 19.39 16.59
CA LEU A 11 7.96 19.63 15.42
C LEU A 11 8.54 18.34 14.83
N PRO A 12 9.05 17.37 15.63
CA PRO A 12 9.53 16.09 15.06
C PRO A 12 8.45 15.30 14.31
N ASN A 13 7.21 15.29 14.80
CA ASN A 13 6.12 14.60 14.12
C ASN A 13 5.71 15.29 12.82
N LEU A 14 5.72 16.62 12.79
CA LEU A 14 5.47 17.40 11.56
C LEU A 14 6.55 17.13 10.51
N LEU A 15 7.81 17.14 10.91
CA LEU A 15 8.94 16.80 10.02
C LEU A 15 8.83 15.35 9.51
N ALA A 16 8.45 14.42 10.38
CA ALA A 16 8.21 13.03 10.00
C ALA A 16 7.11 12.90 8.94
N CYS A 17 5.98 13.58 9.14
CA CYS A 17 4.89 13.61 8.16
C CYS A 17 5.35 14.23 6.83
N LEU A 18 6.13 15.30 6.86
CA LEU A 18 6.66 15.95 5.66
C LEU A 18 7.59 15.01 4.87
N ILE A 19 8.47 14.28 5.55
CA ILE A 19 9.38 13.31 4.91
C ILE A 19 8.59 12.20 4.21
N ILE A 20 7.57 11.63 4.86
CA ILE A 20 6.69 10.62 4.24
C ILE A 20 5.96 11.24 3.05
N LEU A 21 5.42 12.44 3.20
CA LEU A 21 4.69 13.12 2.14
C LEU A 21 5.55 13.36 0.90
N LEU A 22 6.81 13.73 1.08
CA LEU A 22 7.77 13.89 -0.04
C LEU A 22 8.02 12.55 -0.75
N GLY A 23 8.22 11.46 -0.01
CA GLY A 23 8.35 10.12 -0.58
C GLY A 23 7.10 9.68 -1.34
N VAL A 24 5.93 9.85 -0.75
CA VAL A 24 4.62 9.54 -1.39
C VAL A 24 4.40 10.38 -2.64
N SER A 25 4.75 11.67 -2.61
CA SER A 25 4.61 12.56 -3.76
C SER A 25 5.49 12.13 -4.93
N LEU A 26 6.71 11.67 -4.67
CA LEU A 26 7.59 11.13 -5.71
C LEU A 26 7.00 9.87 -6.36
N ILE A 27 6.49 8.93 -5.55
CA ILE A 27 5.86 7.72 -6.08
C ILE A 27 4.56 8.07 -6.82
N GLY A 28 3.75 8.96 -6.26
CA GLY A 28 2.54 9.47 -6.92
C GLY A 28 2.83 10.09 -8.29
N TYR A 29 3.95 10.80 -8.41
CA TYR A 29 4.40 11.32 -9.70
C TYR A 29 4.64 10.19 -10.73
N PHE A 30 5.33 9.11 -10.35
CA PHE A 30 5.54 7.97 -11.24
C PHE A 30 4.24 7.26 -11.63
N ILE A 31 3.28 7.18 -10.71
CA ILE A 31 1.95 6.59 -10.98
C ILE A 31 1.14 7.46 -11.94
N LEU A 32 1.14 8.78 -11.73
CA LEU A 32 0.36 9.73 -12.53
C LEU A 32 0.99 10.00 -13.91
N PHE A 33 2.29 9.82 -14.03
CA PHE A 33 3.05 10.00 -15.27
C PHE A 33 3.76 8.70 -15.65
N PRO A 34 3.04 7.68 -16.17
CA PRO A 34 3.57 6.33 -16.40
C PRO A 34 4.80 6.29 -17.32
N ALA A 35 4.93 7.25 -18.23
CA ALA A 35 6.11 7.37 -19.11
C ALA A 35 7.42 7.58 -18.33
N TRP A 36 7.35 8.13 -17.13
CA TRP A 36 8.48 8.33 -16.21
C TRP A 36 8.56 7.26 -15.11
N GLY A 37 7.42 6.57 -14.86
CA GLY A 37 7.33 5.46 -13.92
C GLY A 37 7.92 4.18 -14.48
N TYR A 38 7.21 3.54 -15.25
CA TYR A 38 7.36 2.36 -16.10
C TYR A 38 5.97 1.73 -16.29
N PHE A 39 5.54 1.64 -17.53
CA PHE A 39 4.24 1.06 -17.85
C PHE A 39 4.37 0.18 -19.12
N HIS A 40 3.94 -1.07 -19.00
CA HIS A 40 3.93 -2.03 -20.11
C HIS A 40 2.69 -2.95 -20.02
N SER A 41 2.61 -4.00 -20.87
CA SER A 41 1.45 -4.89 -20.96
C SER A 41 1.00 -5.46 -19.62
N ASP A 42 1.92 -5.92 -18.78
CA ASP A 42 1.58 -6.57 -17.50
C ASP A 42 0.92 -5.59 -16.51
N CYS A 43 1.17 -4.29 -16.65
CA CYS A 43 0.50 -3.27 -15.84
C CYS A 43 -1.01 -3.18 -16.14
N THR A 44 -1.47 -3.71 -17.27
CA THR A 44 -2.88 -3.75 -17.62
C THR A 44 -3.62 -4.93 -17.00
N ASP A 45 -2.94 -5.97 -16.54
CA ASP A 45 -3.58 -7.18 -16.01
C ASP A 45 -4.53 -6.86 -14.86
N THR A 46 -4.08 -6.08 -13.89
CA THR A 46 -4.89 -5.74 -12.72
C THR A 46 -6.18 -5.03 -13.08
N ILE A 47 -6.16 -4.12 -14.06
CA ILE A 47 -7.36 -3.40 -14.50
C ILE A 47 -8.29 -4.27 -15.33
N LEU A 48 -7.75 -5.20 -16.15
CA LEU A 48 -8.56 -6.18 -16.87
C LEU A 48 -9.25 -7.16 -15.92
N TRP A 49 -8.57 -7.56 -14.85
CA TRP A 49 -9.20 -8.37 -13.78
C TRP A 49 -10.29 -7.60 -13.05
N ALA A 50 -10.09 -6.30 -12.81
CA ALA A 50 -11.11 -5.44 -12.24
C ALA A 50 -12.35 -5.33 -13.14
N GLN A 51 -12.15 -5.19 -14.47
CA GLN A 51 -13.23 -5.19 -15.44
C GLN A 51 -13.98 -6.52 -15.43
N ALA A 52 -13.28 -7.65 -15.45
CA ALA A 52 -13.89 -8.97 -15.42
C ALA A 52 -14.78 -9.17 -14.19
N GLY A 53 -14.33 -8.76 -13.00
CA GLY A 53 -15.14 -8.80 -11.78
C GLY A 53 -16.34 -7.86 -11.85
N TYR A 54 -16.17 -6.65 -12.36
CA TYR A 54 -17.24 -5.68 -12.54
C TYR A 54 -18.34 -6.23 -13.47
N ASP A 55 -17.97 -6.81 -14.62
CA ASP A 55 -18.91 -7.38 -15.60
C ASP A 55 -19.69 -8.58 -15.03
N ALA A 56 -19.05 -9.37 -14.15
CA ALA A 56 -19.70 -10.46 -13.44
C ALA A 56 -20.60 -10.00 -12.27
N GLY A 57 -20.58 -8.71 -11.92
CA GLY A 57 -21.30 -8.19 -10.75
C GLY A 57 -20.76 -8.74 -9.42
N GLY A 58 -19.51 -9.20 -9.36
CA GLY A 58 -18.88 -9.85 -8.21
C GLY A 58 -17.41 -9.45 -8.02
N LEU A 59 -16.77 -10.03 -7.01
CA LEU A 59 -15.35 -9.78 -6.75
C LEU A 59 -14.45 -10.44 -7.79
N PHE A 60 -14.90 -11.55 -8.37
CA PHE A 60 -14.21 -12.34 -9.39
C PHE A 60 -15.22 -12.80 -10.44
N ASN A 61 -14.71 -13.05 -11.64
CA ASN A 61 -15.45 -13.68 -12.72
C ASN A 61 -14.95 -15.13 -12.89
N ALA A 62 -15.80 -16.11 -12.67
CA ALA A 62 -15.45 -17.53 -12.76
C ALA A 62 -15.12 -17.97 -14.20
N ASP A 63 -15.67 -17.26 -15.19
CA ASP A 63 -15.48 -17.58 -16.61
C ASP A 63 -14.26 -16.85 -17.23
N PHE A 64 -13.60 -15.98 -16.45
CA PHE A 64 -12.43 -15.24 -16.92
C PHE A 64 -11.14 -16.00 -16.58
N THR A 65 -10.26 -16.13 -17.57
CA THR A 65 -8.94 -16.74 -17.37
C THR A 65 -7.95 -15.69 -16.86
N TYR A 66 -7.63 -15.73 -15.58
CA TYR A 66 -6.64 -14.86 -14.97
C TYR A 66 -5.23 -15.29 -15.34
N ALA A 67 -4.35 -14.34 -15.66
CA ALA A 67 -2.97 -14.61 -16.08
C ALA A 67 -2.11 -15.24 -14.95
N CYS A 68 -2.51 -15.09 -13.70
CA CYS A 68 -1.85 -15.69 -12.53
C CYS A 68 -2.76 -16.72 -11.87
N LEU A 69 -2.15 -17.68 -11.16
CA LEU A 69 -2.87 -18.74 -10.46
C LEU A 69 -3.94 -18.24 -9.49
N LEU A 70 -3.73 -17.06 -8.89
CA LEU A 70 -4.69 -16.42 -7.99
C LEU A 70 -4.67 -14.90 -8.21
N PRO A 71 -5.81 -14.27 -8.49
CA PRO A 71 -5.96 -12.82 -8.40
C PRO A 71 -5.97 -12.41 -6.92
N PHE A 72 -4.84 -12.01 -6.37
CA PHE A 72 -4.64 -11.75 -4.93
C PHE A 72 -5.40 -10.53 -4.37
N GLY A 73 -6.33 -9.96 -5.11
CA GLY A 73 -7.20 -8.88 -4.65
C GLY A 73 -6.76 -7.47 -5.04
N GLY A 74 -5.66 -7.29 -5.75
CA GLY A 74 -5.22 -5.98 -6.22
C GLY A 74 -6.22 -5.30 -7.15
N GLN A 75 -6.95 -6.07 -7.96
CA GLN A 75 -8.01 -5.60 -8.81
C GLN A 75 -9.17 -4.95 -8.02
N LEU A 76 -9.39 -5.33 -6.76
CA LEU A 76 -10.46 -4.77 -5.92
C LEU A 76 -10.25 -3.29 -5.62
N LEU A 77 -9.02 -2.78 -5.72
CA LEU A 77 -8.72 -1.36 -5.58
C LEU A 77 -9.10 -0.55 -6.83
N MET A 78 -9.26 -1.19 -7.98
CA MET A 78 -9.63 -0.56 -9.25
C MET A 78 -11.09 -0.76 -9.60
N GLN A 79 -11.66 -1.90 -9.20
CA GLN A 79 -13.02 -2.32 -9.59
C GLN A 79 -14.12 -1.29 -9.30
N PRO A 80 -14.16 -0.58 -8.16
CA PRO A 80 -15.19 0.43 -7.90
C PRO A 80 -15.18 1.60 -8.90
N PHE A 81 -14.04 1.82 -9.56
CA PHE A 81 -13.84 2.94 -10.50
C PHE A 81 -14.10 2.56 -11.95
N ILE A 82 -14.24 1.26 -12.25
CA ILE A 82 -14.57 0.77 -13.59
C ILE A 82 -15.89 1.36 -14.08
N GLY A 83 -16.91 1.39 -13.23
CA GLY A 83 -18.22 1.97 -13.58
C GLY A 83 -18.20 3.47 -13.89
N LEU A 84 -17.18 4.20 -13.38
CA LEU A 84 -17.06 5.65 -13.56
C LEU A 84 -16.13 6.03 -14.71
N PHE A 85 -15.02 5.32 -14.87
CA PHE A 85 -13.94 5.68 -15.79
C PHE A 85 -13.59 4.59 -16.81
N GLY A 86 -14.27 3.44 -16.74
CA GLY A 86 -13.97 2.27 -17.58
C GLY A 86 -12.57 1.72 -17.37
N VAL A 87 -12.11 0.90 -18.32
CA VAL A 87 -10.70 0.47 -18.42
C VAL A 87 -9.89 1.66 -18.94
N SER A 88 -9.24 2.37 -18.04
CA SER A 88 -8.52 3.60 -18.38
C SER A 88 -7.29 3.81 -17.48
N THR A 89 -6.38 4.67 -17.91
CA THR A 89 -5.24 5.10 -17.12
C THR A 89 -5.67 5.80 -15.83
N THR A 90 -6.83 6.45 -15.83
CA THR A 90 -7.41 7.09 -14.64
C THR A 90 -7.79 6.04 -13.59
N THR A 91 -8.52 4.98 -13.97
CA THR A 91 -8.86 3.87 -13.08
C THR A 91 -7.61 3.20 -12.53
N HIS A 92 -6.62 2.95 -13.40
CA HIS A 92 -5.33 2.39 -12.99
C HIS A 92 -4.64 3.30 -11.96
N ALA A 93 -4.49 4.58 -12.26
CA ALA A 93 -3.81 5.53 -11.38
C ALA A 93 -4.50 5.64 -10.00
N ILE A 94 -5.83 5.67 -9.95
CA ILE A 94 -6.57 5.70 -8.67
C ILE A 94 -6.30 4.43 -7.87
N GLY A 95 -6.38 3.25 -8.48
CA GLY A 95 -6.09 1.98 -7.83
C GLY A 95 -4.66 1.91 -7.28
N MET A 96 -3.68 2.37 -8.06
CA MET A 96 -2.27 2.44 -7.64
C MET A 96 -2.04 3.43 -6.50
N LEU A 97 -2.71 4.60 -6.51
CA LEU A 97 -2.62 5.56 -5.41
C LEU A 97 -3.24 5.01 -4.12
N LEU A 98 -4.36 4.29 -4.21
CA LEU A 98 -4.95 3.59 -3.07
C LEU A 98 -4.02 2.51 -2.53
N PHE A 99 -3.39 1.73 -3.41
CA PHE A 99 -2.38 0.75 -3.02
C PHE A 99 -1.21 1.42 -2.31
N LEU A 100 -0.66 2.52 -2.85
CA LEU A 100 0.41 3.29 -2.22
C LEU A 100 0.02 3.76 -0.80
N ALA A 101 -1.20 4.26 -0.63
CA ALA A 101 -1.70 4.69 0.68
C ALA A 101 -1.78 3.52 1.67
N LEU A 102 -2.29 2.35 1.24
CA LEU A 102 -2.32 1.13 2.05
C LEU A 102 -0.92 0.65 2.41
N PHE A 103 0.01 0.64 1.45
CA PHE A 103 1.38 0.21 1.64
C PHE A 103 2.11 1.09 2.67
N VAL A 104 2.02 2.41 2.52
CA VAL A 104 2.62 3.37 3.48
C VAL A 104 2.00 3.20 4.87
N THR A 105 0.68 3.06 4.95
CA THR A 105 -0.02 2.84 6.22
C THR A 105 0.46 1.55 6.90
N ALA A 106 0.53 0.45 6.16
CA ALA A 106 1.01 -0.83 6.67
C ALA A 106 2.47 -0.74 7.16
N ALA A 107 3.34 -0.08 6.38
CA ALA A 107 4.75 0.11 6.75
C ALA A 107 4.90 0.98 8.01
N VAL A 108 4.13 2.06 8.14
CA VAL A 108 4.11 2.89 9.36
C VAL A 108 3.59 2.08 10.54
N CYS A 109 2.48 1.35 10.39
CA CYS A 109 1.91 0.50 11.43
C CYS A 109 2.91 -0.56 11.90
N PHE A 110 3.63 -1.20 10.96
CA PHE A 110 4.70 -2.15 11.28
C PHE A 110 5.81 -1.49 12.12
N CYS A 111 6.35 -0.35 11.69
CA CYS A 111 7.37 0.37 12.46
C CYS A 111 6.86 0.75 13.87
N ARG A 112 5.61 1.18 13.96
CA ARG A 112 4.98 1.55 15.25
C ARG A 112 4.76 0.36 16.16
N SER A 113 4.40 -0.81 15.61
CA SER A 113 4.25 -2.05 16.38
C SER A 113 5.59 -2.52 16.97
N MET A 114 6.71 -2.17 16.34
CA MET A 114 8.07 -2.36 16.88
C MET A 114 8.47 -1.29 17.91
N LYS A 115 7.55 -0.44 18.36
CA LYS A 115 7.76 0.66 19.34
C LYS A 115 8.71 1.77 18.85
N TRP A 116 8.93 1.88 17.54
CA TRP A 116 9.76 2.95 16.96
C TRP A 116 9.07 4.31 17.08
N SER A 117 9.85 5.38 17.23
CA SER A 117 9.31 6.75 17.18
C SER A 117 8.74 7.06 15.78
N MET A 118 7.87 8.06 15.68
CA MET A 118 7.34 8.48 14.37
C MET A 118 8.43 8.97 13.42
N SER A 119 9.47 9.62 13.95
CA SER A 119 10.61 10.08 13.15
C SER A 119 11.38 8.90 12.52
N TRP A 120 11.68 7.86 13.29
CA TRP A 120 12.32 6.65 12.76
C TRP A 120 11.44 5.91 11.77
N ALA A 121 10.14 5.80 12.05
CA ALA A 121 9.19 5.21 11.11
C ALA A 121 9.18 5.98 9.78
N ALA A 122 9.15 7.32 9.82
CA ALA A 122 9.19 8.14 8.62
C ALA A 122 10.46 7.94 7.79
N ILE A 123 11.62 7.93 8.42
CA ILE A 123 12.90 7.71 7.75
C ILE A 123 12.90 6.34 7.06
N MET A 124 12.50 5.29 7.78
CA MET A 124 12.50 3.92 7.26
C MET A 124 11.48 3.71 6.15
N VAL A 125 10.26 4.24 6.29
CA VAL A 125 9.24 4.16 5.25
C VAL A 125 9.67 4.90 3.99
N THR A 126 10.21 6.11 4.14
CA THR A 126 10.69 6.88 2.98
C THR A 126 11.90 6.20 2.32
N ALA A 127 12.84 5.67 3.09
CA ALA A 127 13.96 4.89 2.55
C ALA A 127 13.47 3.65 1.79
N LEU A 128 12.46 2.96 2.29
CA LEU A 128 11.83 1.82 1.62
C LEU A 128 11.18 2.25 0.28
N LEU A 129 10.41 3.34 0.28
CA LEU A 129 9.79 3.88 -0.94
C LEU A 129 10.86 4.24 -1.99
N LEU A 130 11.93 4.91 -1.60
CA LEU A 130 13.04 5.27 -2.50
C LEU A 130 13.76 4.03 -3.02
N LEU A 131 14.03 3.04 -2.16
CA LEU A 131 14.63 1.77 -2.56
C LEU A 131 13.79 1.04 -3.60
N LEU A 132 12.47 0.91 -3.35
CA LEU A 132 11.53 0.26 -4.26
C LEU A 132 11.28 1.07 -5.55
N SER A 133 11.85 2.26 -5.68
CA SER A 133 11.76 3.12 -6.86
C SER A 133 13.10 3.34 -7.54
N SER A 134 14.18 2.72 -7.04
CA SER A 134 15.56 3.00 -7.47
C SER A 134 15.87 2.53 -8.90
N SER A 135 15.10 1.62 -9.46
CA SER A 135 15.25 1.14 -10.84
C SER A 135 13.89 1.06 -11.55
N GLU A 136 13.91 1.04 -12.89
CA GLU A 136 12.70 0.84 -13.70
C GLU A 136 11.98 -0.46 -13.34
N LYS A 137 12.74 -1.53 -13.14
CA LYS A 137 12.17 -2.85 -12.80
C LYS A 137 11.48 -2.86 -11.43
N LEU A 138 12.04 -2.17 -10.45
CA LEU A 138 11.40 -2.03 -9.14
C LEU A 138 10.15 -1.14 -9.21
N ARG A 139 10.19 -0.06 -10.00
CA ARG A 139 8.99 0.78 -10.22
C ARG A 139 7.87 0.01 -10.89
N GLU A 140 8.18 -0.81 -11.90
CA GLU A 140 7.22 -1.72 -12.53
C GLU A 140 6.57 -2.65 -11.49
N ILE A 141 7.39 -3.39 -10.73
CA ILE A 141 6.94 -4.40 -9.78
C ILE A 141 6.07 -3.80 -8.65
N PHE A 142 6.42 -2.62 -8.16
CA PHE A 142 5.75 -2.04 -6.98
C PHE A 142 4.73 -0.96 -7.32
N TRP A 143 4.94 -0.22 -8.39
CA TRP A 143 4.13 0.97 -8.71
C TRP A 143 3.48 0.92 -10.10
N GLY A 144 3.74 -0.10 -10.89
CA GLY A 144 3.14 -0.31 -12.19
C GLY A 144 1.94 -1.25 -12.17
N HIS A 145 1.88 -2.19 -11.24
CA HIS A 145 0.78 -3.15 -11.12
C HIS A 145 0.62 -3.65 -9.67
N ILE A 146 -0.58 -4.14 -9.34
CA ILE A 146 -0.91 -4.67 -8.00
C ILE A 146 -1.14 -6.18 -8.11
N ILE A 147 -0.06 -6.92 -8.26
CA ILE A 147 -0.08 -8.39 -8.33
C ILE A 147 0.68 -8.99 -7.14
N TYR A 148 0.95 -10.29 -7.18
CA TYR A 148 1.48 -11.07 -6.06
C TYR A 148 2.77 -10.52 -5.44
N TYR A 149 3.65 -9.85 -6.17
CA TYR A 149 4.89 -9.27 -5.61
C TYR A 149 4.59 -8.15 -4.61
N SER A 150 3.91 -7.11 -5.08
CA SER A 150 3.61 -5.93 -4.27
C SER A 150 2.61 -6.24 -3.15
N LEU A 151 1.58 -7.05 -3.45
CA LEU A 151 0.62 -7.52 -2.44
C LEU A 151 1.26 -8.45 -1.42
N GLY A 152 2.18 -9.32 -1.82
CA GLY A 152 2.90 -10.18 -0.90
C GLY A 152 3.66 -9.39 0.17
N ILE A 153 4.35 -8.31 -0.23
CA ILE A 153 5.02 -7.41 0.72
C ILE A 153 4.01 -6.65 1.58
N LEU A 154 2.90 -6.18 1.01
CA LEU A 154 1.83 -5.53 1.79
C LEU A 154 1.28 -6.48 2.87
N PHE A 155 0.93 -7.71 2.50
CA PHE A 155 0.41 -8.72 3.44
C PHE A 155 1.45 -9.09 4.50
N LEU A 156 2.72 -9.18 4.14
CA LEU A 156 3.81 -9.40 5.10
C LEU A 156 3.88 -8.26 6.12
N LEU A 157 3.87 -7.01 5.67
CA LEU A 157 3.90 -5.84 6.57
C LEU A 157 2.69 -5.81 7.51
N VAL A 158 1.48 -6.08 7.00
CA VAL A 158 0.26 -6.15 7.81
C VAL A 158 0.35 -7.30 8.82
N GLY A 159 0.75 -8.51 8.37
CA GLY A 159 0.88 -9.67 9.23
C GLY A 159 1.89 -9.46 10.36
N LEU A 160 3.06 -8.90 10.04
CA LEU A 160 4.08 -8.56 11.04
C LEU A 160 3.58 -7.46 12.00
N ALA A 161 2.91 -6.42 11.50
CA ALA A 161 2.34 -5.38 12.36
C ALA A 161 1.33 -5.95 13.36
N LEU A 162 0.45 -6.85 12.90
CA LEU A 162 -0.52 -7.54 13.76
C LEU A 162 0.18 -8.44 14.78
N ALA A 163 1.16 -9.24 14.36
CA ALA A 163 1.91 -10.14 15.24
C ALA A 163 2.60 -9.36 16.37
N PHE A 164 3.39 -8.32 16.02
CA PHE A 164 4.05 -7.48 17.04
C PHE A 164 3.08 -6.72 17.92
N SER A 165 1.95 -6.24 17.38
CA SER A 165 0.92 -5.57 18.18
C SER A 165 0.29 -6.53 19.20
N THR A 166 0.02 -7.78 18.78
CA THR A 166 -0.51 -8.83 19.65
C THR A 166 0.48 -9.20 20.75
N LEU A 167 1.76 -9.41 20.41
CA LEU A 167 2.81 -9.68 21.40
C LEU A 167 2.93 -8.55 22.43
N ASN A 168 2.95 -7.30 21.97
CA ASN A 168 2.98 -6.14 22.86
C ASN A 168 1.76 -6.08 23.80
N ALA A 169 0.57 -6.46 23.33
CA ALA A 169 -0.63 -6.51 24.15
C ALA A 169 -0.58 -7.65 25.19
N MET A 170 0.04 -8.78 24.85
CA MET A 170 0.20 -9.91 25.77
C MET A 170 1.23 -9.63 26.88
N GLU A 171 2.26 -8.81 26.57
CA GLU A 171 3.30 -8.39 27.54
C GLU A 171 2.86 -7.21 28.43
N ALA A 172 1.77 -6.52 28.09
CA ALA A 172 1.30 -5.38 28.87
C ALA A 172 0.83 -5.81 30.28
N PRO A 173 0.96 -4.93 31.31
CA PRO A 173 0.44 -5.22 32.63
C PRO A 173 -1.04 -5.64 32.59
N GLY A 174 -1.36 -6.83 33.10
CA GLY A 174 -2.69 -7.45 32.97
C GLY A 174 -2.92 -8.26 31.70
N GLY A 175 -1.93 -8.37 30.82
CA GLY A 175 -1.93 -9.25 29.65
C GLY A 175 -1.83 -10.75 30.03
N LEU A 176 -1.97 -11.60 29.00
CA LEU A 176 -2.09 -13.06 29.21
C LEU A 176 -0.87 -13.71 29.89
N PHE A 177 0.33 -13.14 29.71
CA PHE A 177 1.58 -13.65 30.28
C PHE A 177 1.97 -13.01 31.62
N THR A 178 1.21 -12.05 32.12
CA THR A 178 1.48 -11.35 33.40
C THR A 178 0.52 -11.79 34.52
N ARG A 179 -0.22 -12.88 34.34
CA ARG A 179 -1.09 -13.47 35.37
C ARG A 179 -0.40 -14.59 36.11
#